data_2106aab52c83b4dfbd160fdf720e4a8b
#
_entry.id   2106aab52c83b4dfbd160fdf720e4a8b
#
_cell.length_a   1.000
_cell.length_b   1.000
_cell.length_c   1.000
_cell.angle_alpha   90.00
_cell.angle_beta   90.00
_cell.angle_gamma   90.00
#
_symmetry.space_group_name_H-M   'P 1'
#
loop_
_entity.id
_entity.type
_entity.pdbx_description
1 polymer ?
#
loop_
_entity_poly.entity_id
_entity_poly.type
_entity_poly.pdbx_seq_one_letter_code
_entity_poly.pdbx_strand_id
1 'polypeptide(L)'
;MSRVHTTSALMVVLVLGLATAANAAHGPFGNMCTWGLANHKDVQTDCSVNATFKGKTYCFSSKDAKSQFMKDPGGNLTKAESFYKSEHKG
;
A
#
# COMPACT_ATOMS: atom_id res chain seq x y z
N MET A 1 7.80 19.44 41.59
CA MET A 1 8.03 19.12 41.16
C MET A 1 7.98 18.59 40.31
N SER A 2 7.97 18.62 40.15
CA SER A 2 8.11 18.14 39.39
C SER A 2 7.76 17.84 38.59
N ARG A 3 7.50 17.64 38.41
CA ARG A 3 7.19 17.19 37.72
C ARG A 3 7.27 17.15 36.73
N VAL A 4 7.08 17.29 36.35
CA VAL A 4 7.04 17.26 35.46
C VAL A 4 7.45 16.53 34.70
N HIS A 5 7.88 16.21 34.69
CA HIS A 5 8.46 15.43 34.09
C HIS A 5 7.91 14.43 33.49
N THR A 6 7.65 14.09 33.73
CA THR A 6 7.00 13.02 33.59
C THR A 6 6.32 12.90 32.36
N THR A 7 5.57 13.70 32.09
CA THR A 7 4.82 13.67 30.98
C THR A 7 5.50 13.35 29.78
N SER A 8 6.56 13.87 29.63
CA SER A 8 7.24 13.68 28.43
C SER A 8 7.26 12.29 27.95
N ALA A 9 7.40 11.46 28.79
CA ALA A 9 7.52 10.12 28.43
C ALA A 9 6.47 9.69 27.48
N LEU A 10 5.35 10.17 27.67
CA LEU A 10 4.30 9.77 26.88
C LEU A 10 4.45 9.94 25.46
N MET A 11 4.94 10.96 25.13
CA MET A 11 5.03 11.27 23.78
C MET A 11 5.67 10.21 23.03
N VAL A 12 6.62 9.74 23.58
CA VAL A 12 7.36 8.76 22.96
C VAL A 12 6.54 7.69 22.39
N VAL A 13 5.67 7.29 23.14
CA VAL A 13 4.84 6.26 22.76
C VAL A 13 4.23 6.45 21.45
N LEU A 14 3.79 7.57 21.23
CA LEU A 14 3.14 7.84 20.04
C LEU A 14 3.94 7.57 18.86
N VAL A 15 5.08 7.94 18.94
CA VAL A 15 5.92 7.84 17.85
C VAL A 15 6.00 6.43 17.36
N LEU A 16 6.03 5.53 18.26
CA LEU A 16 6.12 4.19 17.91
C LEU A 16 4.99 3.77 17.04
N GLY A 17 3.89 4.26 17.34
CA GLY A 17 2.74 3.90 16.60
C GLY A 17 2.92 4.15 15.16
N LEU A 18 3.63 5.18 14.84
CA LEU A 18 3.79 5.52 13.49
C LEU A 18 4.61 4.53 12.74
N ALA A 19 5.62 4.10 13.38
CA ALA A 19 6.52 3.19 12.75
C ALA A 19 5.74 1.96 12.37
N THR A 20 4.86 1.58 13.21
CA THR A 20 4.11 0.40 12.96
C THR A 20 3.23 0.57 11.77
N ALA A 21 2.65 1.69 11.65
CA ALA A 21 1.76 1.93 10.56
C ALA A 21 2.45 1.78 9.24
N ALA A 22 3.67 2.12 9.19
CA ALA A 22 4.40 2.06 7.96
C ALA A 22 4.49 0.65 7.41
N ASN A 23 4.36 -0.32 8.27
CA ASN A 23 4.50 -1.65 7.82
C ASN A 23 3.26 -2.24 7.24
N ALA A 24 2.23 -1.52 7.29
CA ALA A 24 1.00 -2.06 6.84
C ALA A 24 0.57 -1.68 5.47
N ALA A 25 1.45 -1.60 4.57
CA ALA A 25 1.08 -1.21 3.24
C ALA A 25 0.58 -2.40 2.48
N HIS A 26 -0.58 -2.85 2.79
CA HIS A 26 -1.08 -3.99 2.15
C HIS A 26 -2.27 -3.67 1.36
N GLY A 27 -2.66 -2.82 0.86
CA GLY A 27 -3.79 -2.50 0.07
C GLY A 27 -4.75 -3.64 -0.26
N PRO A 28 -5.69 -3.42 -1.12
CA PRO A 28 -6.71 -4.39 -1.47
C PRO A 28 -6.18 -5.67 -2.10
N PHE A 29 -4.99 -5.64 -2.65
CA PHE A 29 -4.40 -6.80 -3.27
C PHE A 29 -3.21 -7.34 -2.49
N GLY A 30 -3.10 -6.97 -1.24
CA GLY A 30 -1.93 -7.31 -0.45
C GLY A 30 -0.75 -6.59 -1.04
N ASN A 31 0.34 -7.26 -1.24
CA ASN A 31 1.52 -6.64 -1.81
C ASN A 31 1.71 -6.99 -3.31
N MET A 32 0.66 -7.43 -3.96
CA MET A 32 0.76 -7.73 -5.38
C MET A 32 0.91 -6.45 -6.19
N CYS A 33 1.64 -6.52 -7.27
CA CYS A 33 1.83 -5.36 -8.14
C CYS A 33 0.51 -5.06 -8.85
N THR A 34 -0.05 -3.90 -8.60
CA THR A 34 -1.35 -3.54 -9.16
C THR A 34 -1.29 -3.42 -10.69
N TRP A 35 -0.17 -2.93 -11.22
CA TRP A 35 0.00 -2.85 -12.66
C TRP A 35 0.09 -4.26 -13.26
N GLY A 36 0.74 -5.16 -12.55
CA GLY A 36 0.81 -6.55 -12.99
C GLY A 36 -0.59 -7.13 -13.08
N LEU A 37 -1.40 -6.93 -12.05
CA LEU A 37 -2.76 -7.45 -12.05
C LEU A 37 -3.57 -6.88 -13.21
N ALA A 38 -3.39 -5.60 -13.51
CA ALA A 38 -4.11 -4.99 -14.62
C ALA A 38 -3.72 -5.63 -15.95
N ASN A 39 -2.56 -6.26 -15.99
CA ASN A 39 -2.07 -6.96 -17.18
C ASN A 39 -2.14 -8.48 -17.02
N HIS A 40 -2.95 -8.94 -16.10
CA HIS A 40 -3.20 -10.36 -15.86
C HIS A 40 -1.96 -11.11 -15.41
N LYS A 41 -1.18 -10.51 -14.53
CA LYS A 41 0.02 -11.14 -13.99
C LYS A 41 0.06 -11.03 -12.48
N ASP A 42 0.45 -12.09 -11.83
CA ASP A 42 0.63 -12.08 -10.39
C ASP A 42 2.09 -11.80 -10.11
N VAL A 43 2.41 -10.62 -9.67
CA VAL A 43 3.77 -10.24 -9.34
C VAL A 43 3.82 -9.79 -7.89
N GLN A 44 4.55 -10.51 -7.07
CA GLN A 44 4.70 -10.14 -5.67
C GLN A 44 5.68 -8.99 -5.54
N THR A 45 5.44 -8.10 -4.60
CA THR A 45 6.34 -6.98 -4.36
C THR A 45 6.60 -6.86 -2.88
N ASP A 46 7.55 -6.02 -2.51
CA ASP A 46 7.79 -5.69 -1.11
C ASP A 46 7.11 -4.36 -0.78
N CYS A 47 6.36 -3.83 -1.72
CA CYS A 47 5.62 -2.58 -1.58
C CYS A 47 6.49 -1.34 -1.32
N SER A 48 7.77 -1.41 -1.62
CA SER A 48 8.62 -0.24 -1.48
C SER A 48 8.24 0.84 -2.50
N VAL A 49 7.67 0.43 -3.63
CA VAL A 49 7.15 1.38 -4.59
C VAL A 49 5.62 1.28 -4.48
N ASN A 50 4.99 2.37 -4.13
CA ASN A 50 3.55 2.35 -3.92
C ASN A 50 2.92 3.70 -4.21
N ALA A 51 1.63 3.75 -4.22
CA ALA A 51 0.89 4.99 -4.41
C ALA A 51 -0.46 4.87 -3.74
N THR A 52 -0.97 5.97 -3.28
CA THR A 52 -2.30 6.01 -2.68
C THR A 52 -3.28 6.53 -3.72
N PHE A 53 -4.38 5.83 -3.91
CA PHE A 53 -5.40 6.25 -4.83
C PHE A 53 -6.75 6.00 -4.16
N LYS A 54 -7.54 7.02 -4.06
CA LYS A 54 -8.84 6.99 -3.39
C LYS A 54 -8.76 6.40 -1.98
N GLY A 55 -7.75 6.82 -1.27
CA GLY A 55 -7.58 6.42 0.13
C GLY A 55 -7.01 5.04 0.38
N LYS A 56 -6.64 4.33 -0.67
CA LYS A 56 -6.07 3.00 -0.51
C LYS A 56 -4.67 2.95 -1.10
N THR A 57 -3.81 2.15 -0.51
CA THR A 57 -2.44 2.06 -0.96
C THR A 57 -2.27 0.86 -1.88
N TYR A 58 -1.65 1.09 -3.02
CA TYR A 58 -1.41 0.04 -4.00
C TYR A 58 0.09 -0.11 -4.21
N CYS A 59 0.55 -1.33 -4.35
CA CYS A 59 1.97 -1.63 -4.49
C CYS A 59 2.33 -1.89 -5.93
N PHE A 60 3.58 -1.66 -6.27
CA PHE A 60 4.07 -1.85 -7.64
C PHE A 60 5.45 -2.49 -7.62
N SER A 61 5.78 -3.23 -8.64
CA SER A 61 7.06 -3.93 -8.71
C SER A 61 8.20 -2.99 -9.08
N SER A 62 7.89 -1.85 -9.67
CA SER A 62 8.91 -0.89 -10.06
C SER A 62 8.30 0.49 -10.23
N LYS A 63 9.16 1.49 -10.36
CA LYS A 63 8.68 2.84 -10.58
C LYS A 63 8.03 2.93 -11.95
N ASP A 64 8.50 2.16 -12.90
CA ASP A 64 7.94 2.16 -14.22
C ASP A 64 6.50 1.60 -14.17
N ALA A 65 6.31 0.53 -13.43
CA ALA A 65 4.98 -0.06 -13.28
C ALA A 65 4.02 0.95 -12.68
N LYS A 66 4.48 1.67 -11.67
CA LYS A 66 3.68 2.68 -11.02
C LYS A 66 3.32 3.77 -12.02
N SER A 67 4.29 4.22 -12.80
CA SER A 67 4.09 5.27 -13.77
C SER A 67 3.06 4.87 -14.82
N GLN A 68 3.15 3.65 -15.30
CA GLN A 68 2.22 3.15 -16.29
C GLN A 68 0.81 3.07 -15.71
N PHE A 69 0.69 2.59 -14.49
CA PHE A 69 -0.61 2.48 -13.85
C PHE A 69 -1.23 3.86 -13.68
N MET A 70 -0.44 4.83 -13.29
CA MET A 70 -0.95 6.17 -13.00
C MET A 70 -1.37 6.96 -14.23
N LYS A 71 -1.15 6.44 -15.42
CA LYS A 71 -1.63 7.09 -16.63
C LYS A 71 -3.15 7.00 -16.71
N ASP A 72 -3.73 5.96 -16.13
CA ASP A 72 -5.17 5.80 -16.08
C ASP A 72 -5.51 4.96 -14.85
N PRO A 73 -5.34 5.50 -13.66
CA PRO A 73 -5.50 4.71 -12.45
C PRO A 73 -6.87 4.08 -12.29
N GLY A 74 -7.92 4.79 -12.63
CA GLY A 74 -9.26 4.26 -12.51
C GLY A 74 -9.49 3.06 -13.41
N GLY A 75 -9.14 3.18 -14.66
CA GLY A 75 -9.30 2.10 -15.63
C GLY A 75 -8.42 0.92 -15.30
N ASN A 76 -7.18 1.21 -14.94
CA ASN A 76 -6.24 0.15 -14.60
C ASN A 76 -6.65 -0.57 -13.31
N LEU A 77 -7.21 0.16 -12.36
CA LEU A 77 -7.67 -0.45 -11.13
C LEU A 77 -8.83 -1.40 -11.40
N THR A 78 -9.75 -1.02 -12.28
CA THR A 78 -10.85 -1.87 -12.63
C THR A 78 -10.35 -3.18 -13.24
N LYS A 79 -9.34 -3.11 -14.10
CA LYS A 79 -8.77 -4.29 -14.71
C LYS A 79 -8.09 -5.16 -13.67
N ALA A 80 -7.38 -4.54 -12.75
CA ALA A 80 -6.68 -5.26 -11.69
C ALA A 80 -7.68 -5.98 -10.79
N GLU A 81 -8.74 -5.31 -10.44
CA GLU A 81 -9.76 -5.89 -9.57
C GLU A 81 -10.42 -7.09 -10.22
N SER A 82 -10.72 -6.95 -11.49
CA SER A 82 -11.37 -8.00 -12.23
C SER A 82 -10.50 -9.25 -12.29
N PHE A 83 -9.23 -9.07 -12.59
CA PHE A 83 -8.31 -10.19 -12.65
C PHE A 83 -8.11 -10.81 -11.27
N TYR A 84 -7.93 -9.99 -10.27
CA TYR A 84 -7.70 -10.47 -8.91
C TYR A 84 -8.89 -11.29 -8.43
N LYS A 85 -10.09 -10.84 -8.68
CA LYS A 85 -11.27 -11.56 -8.28
C LYS A 85 -11.37 -12.90 -8.99
N SER A 86 -11.04 -12.93 -10.25
CA SER A 86 -11.10 -14.14 -11.03
C SER A 86 -10.08 -15.17 -10.54
N GLU A 87 -8.90 -14.71 -10.15
CA GLU A 87 -7.84 -15.61 -9.69
C GLU A 87 -8.03 -16.06 -8.26
N HIS A 88 -8.69 -15.27 -7.46
CA HIS A 88 -8.81 -15.55 -6.03
C HIS A 88 -10.23 -15.82 -5.56
N LYS A 89 -11.11 -16.16 -6.47
CA LYS A 89 -12.44 -16.40 -6.03
C LYS A 89 -12.44 -17.82 -5.54
N GLY A 90 -12.99 -18.14 -4.72
CA GLY A 90 -12.94 -19.47 -4.36
C GLY A 90 -12.94 -20.04 -3.30
#